data_53d15a20ff21527d364668f515c111bd
#
_entry.id   53d15a20ff21527d364668f515c111bd
#
_cell.length_a   1.000
_cell.length_b   1.000
_cell.length_c   1.000
_cell.angle_alpha   90.00
_cell.angle_beta   90.00
_cell.angle_gamma   90.00
#
_symmetry.space_group_name_H-M   'P 1'
#
loop_
_entity.id
_entity.type
_entity.pdbx_description
1 polymer ?
#
loop_
_entity_poly.entity_id
_entity_poly.type
_entity_poly.pdbx_seq_one_letter_code
_entity_poly.pdbx_strand_id
1 'polypeptide(L)'
;MKQKRVDVKHSEEEYIDGIVKDILALVLKIVINSIYGKLGFEKGDLYDRLAVLKVTVNGQLMLLMLCEALELDNIHIISANTDGIMVKVYTSQEDKFKEITTWWQNITGMQADSDVVHSLIARDVNNYITQFRSKG
;
A
#
# COMPACT_ATOMS: atom_id res chain seq x y z
N MET A 1 10.76 -11.61 -7.32
CA MET A 1 10.15 -11.92 -6.00
C MET A 1 8.89 -11.11 -5.73
N LYS A 2 8.90 -9.78 -5.85
CA LYS A 2 7.71 -8.93 -5.60
C LYS A 2 6.52 -9.34 -6.47
N GLN A 3 6.73 -9.50 -7.77
CA GLN A 3 5.68 -9.95 -8.69
C GLN A 3 5.15 -11.33 -8.29
N LYS A 4 6.04 -12.31 -8.05
CA LYS A 4 5.63 -13.64 -7.61
C LYS A 4 4.77 -13.62 -6.33
N ARG A 5 5.03 -12.70 -5.38
CA ARG A 5 4.19 -12.54 -4.18
C ARG A 5 2.80 -12.00 -4.51
N VAL A 6 2.70 -11.05 -5.43
CA VAL A 6 1.41 -10.49 -5.87
C VAL A 6 0.60 -11.58 -6.58
N ASP A 7 1.21 -12.30 -7.49
CA ASP A 7 0.58 -13.39 -8.23
C ASP A 7 0.06 -14.48 -7.28
N VAL A 8 0.85 -14.85 -6.27
CA VAL A 8 0.46 -15.80 -5.22
C VAL A 8 -0.72 -15.28 -4.41
N LYS A 9 -0.72 -14.00 -4.00
CA LYS A 9 -1.80 -13.41 -3.21
C LYS A 9 -3.15 -13.40 -3.97
N HIS A 10 -3.12 -13.19 -5.27
CA HIS A 10 -4.32 -13.08 -6.13
C HIS A 10 -4.70 -14.39 -6.84
N SER A 11 -3.93 -15.48 -6.67
CA SER A 11 -4.28 -16.80 -7.21
C SER A 11 -5.53 -17.36 -6.52
N GLU A 12 -6.38 -18.03 -7.28
CA GLU A 12 -7.54 -18.76 -6.76
C GLU A 12 -7.16 -20.15 -6.23
N GLU A 13 -5.94 -20.62 -6.51
CA GLU A 13 -5.45 -21.92 -6.08
C GLU A 13 -5.09 -21.91 -4.60
N GLU A 14 -5.51 -22.95 -3.86
CA GLU A 14 -5.18 -23.14 -2.45
C GLU A 14 -3.71 -23.57 -2.26
N TYR A 15 -3.16 -24.26 -3.25
CA TYR A 15 -1.77 -24.74 -3.27
C TYR A 15 -1.05 -24.22 -4.50
N ILE A 16 0.16 -23.70 -4.33
CA ILE A 16 1.04 -23.24 -5.39
C ILE A 16 2.39 -23.95 -5.20
N ASP A 17 2.85 -24.64 -6.23
CA ASP A 17 4.08 -25.45 -6.17
C ASP A 17 4.10 -26.46 -4.99
N GLY A 18 2.92 -26.99 -4.61
CA GLY A 18 2.77 -27.94 -3.49
C GLY A 18 2.82 -27.32 -2.09
N ILE A 19 2.85 -25.99 -2.00
CA ILE A 19 2.86 -25.24 -0.74
C ILE A 19 1.53 -24.51 -0.58
N VAL A 20 0.98 -24.49 0.65
CA VAL A 20 -0.22 -23.73 0.98
C VAL A 20 0.02 -22.26 0.64
N LYS A 21 -0.88 -21.69 -0.13
CA LYS A 21 -0.82 -20.30 -0.65
C LYS A 21 -0.45 -19.27 0.42
N ASP A 22 -1.11 -19.33 1.57
CA ASP A 22 -0.89 -18.37 2.66
C ASP A 22 0.52 -18.46 3.24
N ILE A 23 1.06 -19.66 3.35
CA ILE A 23 2.44 -19.88 3.81
C ILE A 23 3.43 -19.32 2.79
N LEU A 24 3.22 -19.58 1.51
CA LEU A 24 4.08 -19.06 0.45
C LEU A 24 4.05 -17.53 0.39
N ALA A 25 2.87 -16.93 0.49
CA ALA A 25 2.70 -15.47 0.54
C ALA A 25 3.40 -14.84 1.75
N LEU A 26 3.31 -15.49 2.92
CA LEU A 26 3.98 -15.06 4.14
C LEU A 26 5.51 -15.15 4.02
N VAL A 27 6.03 -16.26 3.52
CA VAL A 27 7.48 -16.44 3.31
C VAL A 27 8.03 -15.38 2.36
N LEU A 28 7.36 -15.14 1.23
CA LEU A 28 7.77 -14.12 0.27
C LEU A 28 7.73 -12.70 0.89
N LYS A 29 6.74 -12.42 1.74
CA LYS A 29 6.66 -11.17 2.49
C LYS A 29 7.85 -11.00 3.43
N ILE A 30 8.18 -12.03 4.21
CA ILE A 30 9.30 -12.00 5.16
C ILE A 30 10.63 -11.79 4.40
N VAL A 31 10.85 -12.49 3.31
CA VAL A 31 12.08 -12.36 2.50
C VAL A 31 12.24 -10.93 1.97
N ILE A 32 11.18 -10.36 1.38
CA ILE A 32 11.22 -8.99 0.84
C ILE A 32 11.50 -7.97 1.94
N ASN A 33 10.80 -8.06 3.08
CA ASN A 33 10.98 -7.14 4.19
C ASN A 33 12.37 -7.28 4.85
N SER A 34 12.91 -8.52 4.90
CA SER A 34 14.25 -8.77 5.43
C SER A 34 15.35 -8.13 4.60
N ILE A 35 15.20 -8.08 3.27
CA ILE A 35 16.15 -7.38 2.38
C ILE A 35 16.19 -5.89 2.73
N TYR A 36 15.02 -5.24 2.84
CA TYR A 36 14.94 -3.84 3.23
C TYR A 36 15.55 -3.58 4.63
N GLY A 37 15.22 -4.44 5.60
CA GLY A 37 15.80 -4.35 6.95
C GLY A 37 17.32 -4.50 6.96
N LYS A 38 17.88 -5.40 6.13
CA LYS A 38 19.33 -5.59 6.01
C LYS A 38 20.04 -4.40 5.38
N LEU A 39 19.40 -3.71 4.44
CA LEU A 39 19.94 -2.47 3.87
C LEU A 39 20.10 -1.36 4.91
N GLY A 40 19.23 -1.32 5.92
CA GLY A 40 19.29 -0.36 7.03
C GLY A 40 20.18 -0.78 8.21
N PHE A 41 20.67 -2.00 8.24
CA PHE A 41 21.46 -2.53 9.35
C PHE A 41 22.95 -2.23 9.17
N GLU A 42 23.49 -1.28 9.93
CA GLU A 42 24.86 -0.74 9.79
C GLU A 42 26.00 -1.78 9.88
N LYS A 43 25.77 -2.90 10.57
CA LYS A 43 26.75 -3.98 10.73
C LYS A 43 26.52 -5.14 9.74
N GLY A 44 25.63 -4.98 8.78
CA GLY A 44 25.31 -6.03 7.80
C GLY A 44 26.09 -5.87 6.51
N ASP A 45 26.37 -7.00 5.85
CA ASP A 45 27.08 -7.03 4.55
C ASP A 45 26.32 -6.33 3.42
N LEU A 46 25.01 -6.13 3.59
CA LEU A 46 24.14 -5.47 2.61
C LEU A 46 23.81 -4.03 3.00
N TYR A 47 24.52 -3.45 3.97
CA TYR A 47 24.24 -2.09 4.42
C TYR A 47 24.42 -1.07 3.31
N ASP A 48 23.35 -0.37 2.96
CA ASP A 48 23.35 0.76 2.06
C ASP A 48 22.32 1.82 2.53
N ARG A 49 22.80 2.76 3.34
CA ARG A 49 21.99 3.86 3.87
C ARG A 49 21.36 4.70 2.76
N LEU A 50 22.07 4.89 1.64
CA LEU A 50 21.56 5.69 0.53
C LEU A 50 20.40 4.98 -0.18
N ALA A 51 20.50 3.65 -0.35
CA ALA A 51 19.41 2.86 -0.92
C ALA A 51 18.15 2.91 -0.04
N VAL A 52 18.31 2.78 1.29
CA VAL A 52 17.17 2.92 2.23
C VAL A 52 16.53 4.29 2.10
N LEU A 53 17.33 5.35 2.11
CA LEU A 53 16.83 6.72 1.98
C LEU A 53 16.11 6.94 0.66
N LYS A 54 16.66 6.47 -0.46
CA LYS A 54 16.01 6.56 -1.78
C LYS A 54 14.66 5.85 -1.80
N VAL A 55 14.57 4.64 -1.26
CA VAL A 55 13.30 3.90 -1.19
C VAL A 55 12.26 4.65 -0.37
N THR A 56 12.66 5.14 0.81
CA THR A 56 11.75 5.83 1.72
C THR A 56 11.25 7.15 1.12
N VAL A 57 12.16 7.99 0.63
CA VAL A 57 11.80 9.31 0.07
C VAL A 57 10.97 9.15 -1.21
N ASN A 58 11.35 8.23 -2.09
CA ASN A 58 10.56 8.00 -3.31
C ASN A 58 9.15 7.49 -2.97
N GLY A 59 8.99 6.60 -1.99
CA GLY A 59 7.69 6.16 -1.53
C GLY A 59 6.82 7.31 -1.02
N GLN A 60 7.41 8.19 -0.20
CA GLN A 60 6.73 9.38 0.31
C GLN A 60 6.32 10.35 -0.81
N LEU A 61 7.22 10.60 -1.77
CA LEU A 61 6.92 11.48 -2.91
C LEU A 61 5.82 10.91 -3.82
N MET A 62 5.83 9.60 -4.05
CA MET A 62 4.76 8.94 -4.81
C MET A 62 3.41 9.06 -4.10
N LEU A 63 3.38 8.87 -2.77
CA LEU A 63 2.15 9.03 -2.00
C LEU A 63 1.68 10.49 -2.01
N LEU A 64 2.59 11.45 -1.85
CA LEU A 64 2.29 12.87 -1.92
C LEU A 64 1.68 13.25 -3.28
N MET A 65 2.23 12.73 -4.37
CA MET A 65 1.69 12.94 -5.72
C MET A 65 0.23 12.46 -5.84
N LEU A 66 -0.11 11.32 -5.22
CA LEU A 66 -1.50 10.86 -5.17
C LEU A 66 -2.37 11.80 -4.33
N CYS A 67 -1.87 12.24 -3.18
CA CYS A 67 -2.56 13.20 -2.32
C CYS A 67 -2.88 14.50 -3.06
N GLU A 68 -1.89 15.09 -3.73
CA GLU A 68 -2.07 16.33 -4.49
C GLU A 68 -3.11 16.15 -5.61
N ALA A 69 -3.04 15.04 -6.36
CA ALA A 69 -3.99 14.78 -7.44
C ALA A 69 -5.43 14.64 -6.93
N LEU A 70 -5.63 14.01 -5.77
CA LEU A 70 -6.96 13.87 -5.15
C LEU A 70 -7.50 15.20 -4.63
N GLU A 71 -6.67 15.99 -3.95
CA GLU A 71 -7.07 17.31 -3.43
C GLU A 71 -7.40 18.31 -4.55
N LEU A 72 -6.68 18.27 -5.68
CA LEU A 72 -6.98 19.12 -6.86
C LEU A 72 -8.37 18.83 -7.44
N ASP A 73 -8.85 17.60 -7.32
CA ASP A 73 -10.21 17.19 -7.73
C ASP A 73 -11.23 17.24 -6.56
N ASN A 74 -10.91 17.97 -5.47
CA ASN A 74 -11.75 18.15 -4.29
C ASN A 74 -12.12 16.83 -3.57
N ILE A 75 -11.28 15.81 -3.68
CA ILE A 75 -11.40 14.58 -2.88
C ILE A 75 -10.56 14.76 -1.62
N HIS A 76 -11.26 14.95 -0.50
CA HIS A 76 -10.63 15.36 0.74
C HIS A 76 -9.87 14.23 1.45
N ILE A 77 -8.60 14.49 1.82
CA ILE A 77 -7.77 13.54 2.54
C ILE A 77 -8.01 13.70 4.05
N ILE A 78 -8.39 12.60 4.69
CA ILE A 78 -8.60 12.55 6.14
C ILE A 78 -7.27 12.31 6.85
N SER A 79 -6.47 11.38 6.33
CA SER A 79 -5.19 11.00 6.90
C SER A 79 -4.29 10.39 5.84
N ALA A 80 -2.99 10.64 5.94
CA ALA A 80 -1.95 9.98 5.14
C ALA A 80 -0.84 9.49 6.07
N ASN A 81 -0.42 8.24 5.90
CA ASN A 81 0.62 7.63 6.72
C ASN A 81 1.41 6.62 5.91
N THR A 82 2.71 6.69 5.95
CA THR A 82 3.72 5.79 5.39
C THR A 82 3.43 5.25 3.99
N ASP A 83 2.41 4.41 3.84
CA ASP A 83 2.05 3.66 2.64
C ASP A 83 0.53 3.63 2.37
N GLY A 84 -0.24 4.40 3.11
CA GLY A 84 -1.69 4.46 3.00
C GLY A 84 -2.27 5.84 3.18
N ILE A 85 -3.40 6.07 2.52
CA ILE A 85 -4.21 7.28 2.68
C ILE A 85 -5.64 6.91 3.02
N MET A 86 -6.28 7.72 3.84
CA MET A 86 -7.73 7.69 4.09
C MET A 86 -8.35 8.91 3.45
N VAL A 87 -9.34 8.69 2.62
CA VAL A 87 -10.00 9.74 1.86
C VAL A 87 -11.50 9.69 2.08
N LYS A 88 -12.13 10.85 2.01
CA LYS A 88 -13.59 10.96 1.99
C LYS A 88 -14.03 11.13 0.54
N VAL A 89 -14.66 10.09 -0.01
CA VAL A 89 -15.18 10.08 -1.38
C VAL A 89 -16.71 10.12 -1.32
N TYR A 90 -17.31 11.09 -2.00
CA TYR A 90 -18.76 11.10 -2.21
C TYR A 90 -19.10 10.21 -3.41
N THR A 91 -20.32 9.65 -3.45
CA THR A 91 -20.77 8.78 -4.53
C THR A 91 -20.60 9.42 -5.92
N SER A 92 -20.80 10.73 -6.01
CA SER A 92 -20.57 11.49 -7.26
C SER A 92 -19.11 11.60 -7.69
N GLN A 93 -18.16 11.29 -6.81
CA GLN A 93 -16.71 11.38 -7.05
C GLN A 93 -16.05 10.01 -7.25
N GLU A 94 -16.79 8.91 -7.11
CA GLU A 94 -16.21 7.56 -7.19
C GLU A 94 -15.49 7.28 -8.50
N ASP A 95 -16.06 7.71 -9.63
CA ASP A 95 -15.44 7.49 -10.93
C ASP A 95 -14.17 8.31 -11.09
N LYS A 96 -14.16 9.55 -10.58
CA LYS A 96 -12.98 10.41 -10.58
C LYS A 96 -11.87 9.86 -9.68
N PHE A 97 -12.23 9.36 -8.51
CA PHE A 97 -11.31 8.68 -7.61
C PHE A 97 -10.64 7.48 -8.29
N LYS A 98 -11.41 6.64 -9.00
CA LYS A 98 -10.88 5.51 -9.75
C LYS A 98 -9.95 5.94 -10.88
N GLU A 99 -10.31 6.99 -11.61
CA GLU A 99 -9.49 7.55 -12.69
C GLU A 99 -8.11 8.00 -12.16
N ILE A 100 -8.10 8.80 -11.09
CA ILE A 100 -6.86 9.31 -10.47
C ILE A 100 -6.01 8.16 -9.92
N THR A 101 -6.63 7.20 -9.24
CA THR A 101 -5.91 6.04 -8.69
C THR A 101 -5.29 5.20 -9.81
N THR A 102 -6.03 4.97 -10.90
CA THR A 102 -5.54 4.23 -12.07
C THR A 102 -4.39 4.97 -12.76
N TRP A 103 -4.53 6.28 -12.94
CA TRP A 103 -3.46 7.13 -13.47
C TRP A 103 -2.19 7.02 -12.62
N TRP A 104 -2.33 7.15 -11.30
CA TRP A 104 -1.21 7.05 -10.36
C TRP A 104 -0.53 5.67 -10.40
N GLN A 105 -1.31 4.58 -10.44
CA GLN A 105 -0.78 3.22 -10.58
C GLN A 105 0.00 3.03 -11.87
N ASN A 106 -0.49 3.59 -12.98
CA ASN A 106 0.17 3.49 -14.29
C ASN A 106 1.51 4.24 -14.32
N ILE A 107 1.60 5.41 -13.69
CA ILE A 107 2.84 6.21 -13.66
C ILE A 107 3.86 5.62 -12.69
N THR A 108 3.43 5.21 -11.51
CA THR A 108 4.33 4.73 -10.45
C THR A 108 4.72 3.27 -10.58
N GLY A 109 3.92 2.47 -11.29
CA GLY A 109 4.01 1.01 -11.30
C GLY A 109 3.67 0.37 -9.95
N MET A 110 3.10 1.14 -9.02
CA MET A 110 2.61 0.64 -7.75
C MET A 110 1.17 0.16 -7.86
N GLN A 111 0.79 -0.77 -7.00
CA GLN A 111 -0.61 -1.20 -6.87
C GLN A 111 -1.20 -0.59 -5.59
N ALA A 112 -2.40 -0.03 -5.71
CA ALA A 112 -3.18 0.45 -4.59
C ALA A 112 -4.39 -0.47 -4.40
N ASP A 113 -4.50 -1.07 -3.22
CA ASP A 113 -5.71 -1.76 -2.78
C ASP A 113 -6.59 -0.75 -2.05
N SER A 114 -7.90 -0.80 -2.23
CA SER A 114 -8.85 0.10 -1.57
C SER A 114 -9.94 -0.68 -0.85
N ASP A 115 -10.19 -0.31 0.40
CA ASP A 115 -11.28 -0.83 1.21
C ASP A 115 -12.25 0.29 1.59
N VAL A 116 -13.55 -0.04 1.59
CA VAL A 116 -14.59 0.91 2.00
C VAL A 116 -14.82 0.81 3.50
N VAL A 117 -14.59 1.93 4.19
CA VAL A 117 -14.81 2.07 5.62
C VAL A 117 -16.15 2.76 5.86
N HIS A 118 -17.00 2.17 6.70
CA HIS A 118 -18.32 2.72 7.05
C HIS A 118 -18.20 3.84 8.08
N SER A 119 -17.36 3.64 9.09
CA SER A 119 -17.10 4.64 10.12
C SER A 119 -15.63 4.61 10.55
N LEU A 120 -15.11 5.78 10.85
CA LEU A 120 -13.76 5.99 11.36
C LEU A 120 -13.82 6.85 12.60
N ILE A 121 -13.20 6.37 13.67
CA ILE A 121 -12.93 7.15 14.87
C ILE A 121 -11.42 7.19 15.05
N ALA A 122 -10.82 8.35 14.80
CA ALA A 122 -9.39 8.55 14.91
C ALA A 122 -9.06 9.41 16.13
N ARG A 123 -8.12 8.94 16.94
CA ARG A 123 -7.49 9.71 18.00
C ARG A 123 -6.25 10.44 17.48
N ASP A 124 -5.43 9.71 16.74
CA ASP A 124 -4.25 10.21 16.03
C ASP A 124 -3.97 9.32 14.80
N VAL A 125 -2.91 9.62 14.04
CA VAL A 125 -2.59 8.96 12.76
C VAL A 125 -2.44 7.43 12.89
N ASN A 126 -1.97 6.94 14.04
CA ASN A 126 -1.71 5.52 14.28
C ASN A 126 -2.71 4.85 15.24
N ASN A 127 -3.60 5.63 15.88
CA ASN A 127 -4.59 5.15 16.84
C ASN A 127 -5.99 5.49 16.35
N TYR A 128 -6.58 4.56 15.63
CA TYR A 128 -7.93 4.70 15.08
C TYR A 128 -8.68 3.37 15.13
N ILE A 129 -9.99 3.45 15.13
CA ILE A 129 -10.90 2.32 15.00
C ILE A 129 -11.70 2.52 13.71
N THR A 130 -11.72 1.50 12.87
CA THR A 130 -12.51 1.49 11.65
C THR A 130 -13.55 0.38 11.69
N GLN A 131 -14.73 0.69 11.19
CA GLN A 131 -15.74 -0.31 10.91
C GLN A 131 -15.82 -0.48 9.40
N PHE A 132 -15.41 -1.64 8.91
CA PHE A 132 -15.53 -1.99 7.51
C PHE A 132 -16.99 -2.25 7.14
N ARG A 133 -17.34 -1.92 5.89
CA ARG A 133 -18.63 -2.31 5.35
C ARG A 133 -18.66 -3.83 5.22
N SER A 134 -19.59 -4.50 5.87
CA SER A 134 -19.79 -5.94 5.69
C SER A 134 -20.05 -6.21 4.21
N LYS A 135 -19.24 -7.08 3.63
CA LYS A 135 -19.56 -7.64 2.31
C LYS A 135 -20.76 -8.56 2.54
N GLY A 136 -21.96 -8.07 2.19
CA GLY A 136 -23.17 -8.87 2.18
C GLY A 136 -23.12 -9.95 1.09
#